data_ce6a00593844ace7a635c411f9280a3f
#
_entry.id   ce6a00593844ace7a635c411f9280a3f
#
_cell.length_a   1.000
_cell.length_b   1.000
_cell.length_c   1.000
_cell.angle_alpha   90.00
_cell.angle_beta   90.00
_cell.angle_gamma   90.00
#
_symmetry.space_group_name_H-M   'P 1'
#
loop_
_entity.id
_entity.type
_entity.pdbx_description
1 polymer ?
#
loop_
_entity_poly.entity_id
_entity_poly.type
_entity_poly.pdbx_seq_one_letter_code
_entity_poly.pdbx_strand_id
1 'polypeptide(L)'
;MDRRRIEAGDSDYPVILRDRLGDAAPSCLYAMGNAAILRNCLLGLVCSIRCPGSVVIKTFDAIRALRDASAVVIGGFHSPMERECLDILLRGDQSVILCAAKGLPGLRLGQGARRAVREGRLLLISPFDDTVRRTTAAQAVERNQVVAMMSKVLLVPFASPEGKTWANVSAAVERGQLVCTFADSENATLIAAGVKPMVAEYMARAVKCDNRATQPKQ
;
A
#
# COMPACT_ATOMS: atom_id res chain seq x y z
N MET A 1 -19.16 -9.83 -8.52
CA MET A 1 -17.91 -9.07 -8.69
C MET A 1 -16.94 -10.00 -9.37
N ASP A 2 -16.53 -9.64 -10.58
CA ASP A 2 -15.65 -10.47 -11.39
C ASP A 2 -14.25 -10.46 -10.78
N ARG A 3 -13.72 -11.67 -10.60
CA ARG A 3 -12.35 -11.91 -10.19
C ARG A 3 -11.53 -12.21 -11.44
N ARG A 4 -10.32 -11.67 -11.48
CA ARG A 4 -9.37 -12.01 -12.54
C ARG A 4 -8.03 -12.35 -11.94
N ARG A 5 -7.31 -13.21 -12.61
CA ARG A 5 -5.90 -13.48 -12.39
C ARG A 5 -5.12 -12.64 -13.38
N ILE A 6 -4.13 -11.90 -12.89
CA ILE A 6 -3.24 -11.05 -13.68
C ILE A 6 -1.87 -11.72 -13.64
N GLU A 7 -1.46 -12.30 -14.74
CA GLU A 7 -0.17 -12.98 -14.88
C GLU A 7 0.97 -11.98 -15.00
N ALA A 8 2.19 -12.38 -14.65
CA ALA A 8 3.38 -11.52 -14.76
C ALA A 8 3.65 -11.02 -16.21
N GLY A 9 3.12 -11.71 -17.23
CA GLY A 9 3.20 -11.31 -18.63
C GLY A 9 2.09 -10.38 -19.13
N ASP A 10 1.04 -10.18 -18.33
CA ASP A 10 -0.10 -9.35 -18.74
C ASP A 10 0.24 -7.86 -18.70
N SER A 11 -0.41 -7.08 -19.58
CA SER A 11 -0.26 -5.62 -19.65
C SER A 11 -0.74 -4.88 -18.39
N ASP A 12 -1.60 -5.50 -17.60
CA ASP A 12 -2.11 -4.96 -16.32
C ASP A 12 -1.24 -5.38 -15.12
N TYR A 13 -0.25 -6.25 -15.30
CA TYR A 13 0.67 -6.60 -14.22
C TYR A 13 1.58 -5.42 -13.91
N PRO A 14 1.72 -5.03 -12.63
CA PRO A 14 2.60 -3.91 -12.26
C PRO A 14 4.07 -4.21 -12.57
N VAL A 15 4.59 -3.63 -13.64
CA VAL A 15 5.98 -3.84 -14.10
C VAL A 15 6.98 -3.57 -12.97
N ILE A 16 6.69 -2.56 -12.14
CA ILE A 16 7.52 -2.19 -10.98
C ILE A 16 7.75 -3.33 -9.98
N LEU A 17 6.81 -4.29 -9.87
CA LEU A 17 7.02 -5.49 -9.03
C LEU A 17 8.12 -6.36 -9.59
N ARG A 18 8.09 -6.60 -10.90
CA ARG A 18 9.11 -7.40 -11.59
C ARG A 18 10.47 -6.70 -11.56
N ASP A 19 10.49 -5.40 -11.81
CA ASP A 19 11.73 -4.63 -11.82
C ASP A 19 12.43 -4.59 -10.45
N ARG A 20 11.65 -4.58 -9.36
CA ARG A 20 12.18 -4.49 -7.99
C ARG A 20 12.43 -5.83 -7.32
N LEU A 21 11.70 -6.86 -7.67
CA LEU A 21 11.76 -8.17 -7.04
C LEU A 21 12.42 -9.25 -7.93
N GLY A 22 12.56 -9.02 -9.24
CA GLY A 22 13.09 -10.02 -10.17
C GLY A 22 12.31 -11.33 -10.06
N ASP A 23 13.02 -12.43 -9.87
CA ASP A 23 12.44 -13.79 -9.74
C ASP A 23 11.61 -13.98 -8.45
N ALA A 24 11.76 -13.09 -7.45
CA ALA A 24 10.94 -13.10 -6.25
C ALA A 24 9.59 -12.39 -6.42
N ALA A 25 9.31 -11.82 -7.60
CA ALA A 25 8.02 -11.22 -7.88
C ALA A 25 6.93 -12.31 -7.96
N PRO A 26 5.71 -12.04 -7.42
CA PRO A 26 4.60 -12.97 -7.59
C PRO A 26 4.38 -13.27 -9.07
N SER A 27 4.27 -14.55 -9.44
CA SER A 27 3.99 -14.96 -10.83
C SER A 27 2.64 -14.46 -11.34
N CYS A 28 1.73 -14.18 -10.42
CA CYS A 28 0.44 -13.57 -10.71
C CYS A 28 -0.11 -12.78 -9.50
N LEU A 29 -1.06 -11.90 -9.78
CA LEU A 29 -1.90 -11.24 -8.78
C LEU A 29 -3.36 -11.61 -9.02
N TYR A 30 -4.06 -11.95 -7.96
CA TYR A 30 -5.52 -12.11 -7.98
C TYR A 30 -6.15 -10.74 -7.71
N ALA A 31 -7.10 -10.33 -8.53
CA ALA A 31 -7.71 -9.01 -8.46
C ALA A 31 -9.25 -9.11 -8.46
N MET A 32 -9.91 -8.19 -7.75
CA MET A 32 -11.36 -8.01 -7.76
C MET A 32 -11.66 -6.50 -7.73
N GLY A 33 -12.36 -6.02 -8.75
CA GLY A 33 -12.65 -4.60 -8.95
C GLY A 33 -11.94 -4.06 -10.18
N ASN A 34 -11.75 -2.73 -10.24
CA ASN A 34 -11.17 -2.04 -11.38
C ASN A 34 -9.64 -2.15 -11.40
N ALA A 35 -9.09 -3.05 -12.21
CA ALA A 35 -7.65 -3.27 -12.32
C ALA A 35 -6.88 -2.07 -12.91
N ALA A 36 -7.56 -1.15 -13.63
CA ALA A 36 -6.89 0.06 -14.15
C ALA A 36 -6.30 0.94 -13.02
N ILE A 37 -6.74 0.76 -11.77
CA ILE A 37 -6.17 1.44 -10.59
C ILE A 37 -4.70 1.09 -10.42
N LEU A 38 -4.23 -0.08 -10.84
CA LEU A 38 -2.83 -0.50 -10.76
C LEU A 38 -1.86 0.38 -11.58
N ARG A 39 -2.38 1.13 -12.55
CA ARG A 39 -1.59 2.03 -13.41
C ARG A 39 -1.26 3.37 -12.76
N ASN A 40 -1.83 3.66 -11.59
CA ASN A 40 -1.55 4.90 -10.87
C ASN A 40 -0.20 4.83 -10.15
N CYS A 41 0.36 6.00 -9.85
CA CYS A 41 1.43 6.11 -8.88
C CYS A 41 0.86 5.91 -7.48
N LEU A 42 1.43 4.94 -6.75
CA LEU A 42 0.87 4.48 -5.49
C LEU A 42 1.66 5.00 -4.29
N LEU A 43 0.95 5.39 -3.22
CA LEU A 43 1.50 5.57 -1.89
C LEU A 43 1.19 4.32 -1.06
N GLY A 44 2.23 3.63 -0.61
CA GLY A 44 2.09 2.47 0.27
C GLY A 44 1.91 2.87 1.72
N LEU A 45 1.06 2.16 2.43
CA LEU A 45 0.90 2.28 3.89
C LEU A 45 1.22 0.95 4.55
N VAL A 46 2.25 0.94 5.39
CA VAL A 46 2.66 -0.23 6.19
C VAL A 46 3.00 0.22 7.60
N CYS A 47 2.42 -0.43 8.60
CA CYS A 47 2.64 -0.06 10.00
C CYS A 47 2.76 -1.31 10.90
N SER A 48 3.51 -1.21 11.98
CA SER A 48 3.47 -2.19 13.06
C SER A 48 2.09 -2.20 13.72
N ILE A 49 1.65 -3.39 14.16
CA ILE A 49 0.32 -3.56 14.78
C ILE A 49 0.19 -2.69 16.04
N ARG A 50 1.24 -2.66 16.86
CA ARG A 50 1.33 -1.77 18.01
C ARG A 50 1.96 -0.46 17.56
N CYS A 51 1.18 0.61 17.58
CA CYS A 51 1.58 1.95 17.17
C CYS A 51 1.30 2.92 18.31
N PRO A 52 2.24 3.79 18.69
CA PRO A 52 2.04 4.81 19.74
C PRO A 52 0.86 5.73 19.41
N GLY A 53 0.12 6.16 20.44
CA GLY A 53 -1.09 6.97 20.26
C GLY A 53 -0.85 8.30 19.55
N SER A 54 0.27 8.99 19.85
CA SER A 54 0.68 10.23 19.16
C SER A 54 0.84 10.01 17.66
N VAL A 55 1.46 8.89 17.27
CA VAL A 55 1.67 8.54 15.86
C VAL A 55 0.37 8.14 15.18
N VAL A 56 -0.56 7.47 15.89
CA VAL A 56 -1.89 7.13 15.37
C VAL A 56 -2.65 8.40 14.95
N ILE A 57 -2.66 9.43 15.80
CA ILE A 57 -3.33 10.71 15.49
C ILE A 57 -2.73 11.35 14.25
N LYS A 58 -1.39 11.49 14.20
CA LYS A 58 -0.67 12.01 13.02
C LYS A 58 -0.97 11.21 11.76
N THR A 59 -1.11 9.88 11.89
CA THR A 59 -1.46 9.02 10.77
C THR A 59 -2.85 9.35 10.23
N PHE A 60 -3.85 9.49 11.09
CA PHE A 60 -5.20 9.83 10.64
C PHE A 60 -5.28 11.20 9.96
N ASP A 61 -4.55 12.21 10.48
CA ASP A 61 -4.47 13.53 9.85
C ASP A 61 -3.78 13.46 8.48
N ALA A 62 -2.68 12.72 8.37
CA ALA A 62 -2.00 12.50 7.11
C ALA A 62 -2.89 11.77 6.09
N ILE A 63 -3.63 10.74 6.52
CA ILE A 63 -4.53 9.99 5.63
C ILE A 63 -5.70 10.87 5.15
N ARG A 64 -6.23 11.78 5.99
CA ARG A 64 -7.23 12.79 5.55
C ARG A 64 -6.64 13.71 4.49
N ALA A 65 -5.45 14.25 4.72
CA ALA A 65 -4.79 15.13 3.76
C ALA A 65 -4.45 14.39 2.43
N LEU A 66 -4.03 13.13 2.49
CA LEU A 66 -3.78 12.31 1.30
C LEU A 66 -5.08 12.02 0.52
N ARG A 67 -6.19 11.74 1.24
CA ARG A 67 -7.52 11.61 0.65
C ARG A 67 -7.91 12.89 -0.10
N ASP A 68 -7.79 14.04 0.55
CA ASP A 68 -8.19 15.34 0.01
C ASP A 68 -7.29 15.76 -1.16
N ALA A 69 -6.04 15.29 -1.19
CA ALA A 69 -5.12 15.43 -2.32
C ALA A 69 -5.34 14.41 -3.44
N SER A 70 -6.35 13.52 -3.33
CA SER A 70 -6.66 12.45 -4.28
C SER A 70 -5.51 11.45 -4.51
N ALA A 71 -4.66 11.22 -3.50
CA ALA A 71 -3.58 10.25 -3.59
C ALA A 71 -4.14 8.82 -3.60
N VAL A 72 -3.63 7.97 -4.50
CA VAL A 72 -4.00 6.55 -4.52
C VAL A 72 -3.16 5.79 -3.51
N VAL A 73 -3.81 5.29 -2.47
CA VAL A 73 -3.14 4.58 -1.37
C VAL A 73 -3.32 3.07 -1.52
N ILE A 74 -2.21 2.34 -1.37
CA ILE A 74 -2.20 0.87 -1.27
C ILE A 74 -1.78 0.45 0.14
N GLY A 75 -2.49 -0.51 0.73
CA GLY A 75 -2.16 -1.03 2.06
C GLY A 75 -2.79 -2.38 2.34
N GLY A 76 -2.38 -2.98 3.46
CA GLY A 76 -3.00 -4.21 3.93
C GLY A 76 -4.26 -4.00 4.75
N PHE A 77 -4.36 -2.86 5.37
CA PHE A 77 -5.48 -2.42 6.21
C PHE A 77 -5.91 -3.48 7.22
N HIS A 78 -4.92 -4.11 7.87
CA HIS A 78 -5.16 -5.28 8.73
C HIS A 78 -5.28 -4.89 10.21
N SER A 79 -4.41 -4.02 10.72
CA SER A 79 -4.46 -3.56 12.12
C SER A 79 -5.68 -2.66 12.36
N PRO A 80 -6.11 -2.45 13.60
CA PRO A 80 -7.21 -1.53 13.90
C PRO A 80 -6.97 -0.12 13.34
N MET A 81 -5.74 0.41 13.51
CA MET A 81 -5.36 1.72 12.98
C MET A 81 -5.43 1.75 11.44
N GLU A 82 -4.90 0.74 10.76
CA GLU A 82 -4.95 0.69 9.30
C GLU A 82 -6.38 0.55 8.76
N ARG A 83 -7.29 -0.15 9.47
CA ARG A 83 -8.71 -0.24 9.08
C ARG A 83 -9.39 1.13 9.14
N GLU A 84 -9.12 1.90 10.19
CA GLU A 84 -9.64 3.28 10.27
C GLU A 84 -9.05 4.15 9.14
N CYS A 85 -7.77 3.95 8.77
CA CYS A 85 -7.20 4.61 7.60
C CYS A 85 -7.97 4.26 6.32
N LEU A 86 -8.34 2.98 6.13
CA LEU A 86 -9.17 2.59 4.98
C LEU A 86 -10.53 3.28 5.02
N ASP A 87 -11.19 3.30 6.18
CA ASP A 87 -12.50 3.94 6.33
C ASP A 87 -12.43 5.46 6.06
N ILE A 88 -11.36 6.13 6.48
CA ILE A 88 -11.10 7.53 6.14
C ILE A 88 -10.94 7.72 4.63
N LEU A 89 -10.13 6.88 3.98
CA LEU A 89 -9.91 6.94 2.53
C LEU A 89 -11.21 6.69 1.75
N LEU A 90 -12.02 5.72 2.16
CA LEU A 90 -13.27 5.38 1.47
C LEU A 90 -14.36 6.47 1.55
N ARG A 91 -14.19 7.50 2.39
CA ARG A 91 -15.06 8.69 2.44
C ARG A 91 -14.76 9.69 1.32
N GLY A 92 -13.62 9.57 0.63
CA GLY A 92 -13.27 10.39 -0.53
C GLY A 92 -13.61 9.71 -1.85
N ASP A 93 -13.27 10.37 -2.95
CA ASP A 93 -13.55 9.90 -4.32
C ASP A 93 -12.35 9.21 -5.00
N GLN A 94 -11.16 9.33 -4.40
CA GLN A 94 -9.94 8.72 -4.94
C GLN A 94 -9.99 7.20 -4.90
N SER A 95 -9.19 6.58 -5.75
CA SER A 95 -9.01 5.14 -5.76
C SER A 95 -8.15 4.66 -4.59
N VAL A 96 -8.43 3.44 -4.12
CA VAL A 96 -7.69 2.76 -3.04
C VAL A 96 -7.41 1.32 -3.46
N ILE A 97 -6.28 0.76 -3.05
CA ILE A 97 -5.95 -0.66 -3.25
C ILE A 97 -5.80 -1.35 -1.89
N LEU A 98 -6.61 -2.38 -1.64
CA LEU A 98 -6.44 -3.28 -0.51
C LEU A 98 -5.69 -4.52 -0.97
N CYS A 99 -4.49 -4.73 -0.46
CA CYS A 99 -3.68 -5.92 -0.70
C CYS A 99 -3.90 -6.93 0.44
N ALA A 100 -4.48 -8.08 0.12
CA ALA A 100 -4.81 -9.08 1.12
C ALA A 100 -3.66 -10.07 1.35
N ALA A 101 -3.50 -10.55 2.59
CA ALA A 101 -2.55 -11.60 2.96
C ALA A 101 -3.18 -13.00 2.93
N LYS A 102 -4.17 -13.22 2.08
CA LYS A 102 -4.86 -14.48 1.82
C LYS A 102 -5.68 -14.38 0.53
N GLY A 103 -6.22 -15.47 0.04
CA GLY A 103 -7.12 -15.48 -1.12
C GLY A 103 -8.32 -14.55 -0.96
N LEU A 104 -8.72 -13.92 -2.04
CA LEU A 104 -9.78 -12.90 -2.06
C LEU A 104 -11.17 -13.40 -1.60
N PRO A 105 -11.61 -14.66 -1.89
CA PRO A 105 -12.92 -15.14 -1.46
C PRO A 105 -13.16 -15.13 0.05
N GLY A 106 -12.08 -15.16 0.82
CA GLY A 106 -12.16 -15.15 2.28
C GLY A 106 -12.25 -13.75 2.92
N LEU A 107 -12.33 -12.68 2.12
CA LEU A 107 -12.36 -11.32 2.64
C LEU A 107 -13.79 -10.93 3.09
N ARG A 108 -13.87 -10.47 4.34
CA ARG A 108 -15.09 -9.87 4.87
C ARG A 108 -14.99 -8.35 4.73
N LEU A 109 -15.70 -7.79 3.75
CA LEU A 109 -15.73 -6.37 3.49
C LEU A 109 -16.90 -5.72 4.24
N GLY A 110 -16.64 -4.58 4.89
CA GLY A 110 -17.68 -3.69 5.41
C GLY A 110 -18.55 -3.10 4.28
N GLN A 111 -19.66 -2.47 4.64
CA GLN A 111 -20.59 -1.91 3.65
C GLN A 111 -19.93 -0.85 2.76
N GLY A 112 -19.13 0.07 3.35
CA GLY A 112 -18.40 1.10 2.61
C GLY A 112 -17.41 0.52 1.59
N ALA A 113 -16.65 -0.50 1.97
CA ALA A 113 -15.71 -1.16 1.07
C ALA A 113 -16.44 -1.88 -0.08
N ARG A 114 -17.54 -2.59 0.20
CA ARG A 114 -18.36 -3.23 -0.84
C ARG A 114 -18.93 -2.21 -1.83
N ARG A 115 -19.36 -1.04 -1.32
CA ARG A 115 -19.84 0.06 -2.16
C ARG A 115 -18.70 0.58 -3.04
N ALA A 116 -17.54 0.88 -2.48
CA ALA A 116 -16.39 1.40 -3.21
C ALA A 116 -15.87 0.43 -4.30
N VAL A 117 -15.95 -0.90 -4.06
CA VAL A 117 -15.64 -1.89 -5.12
C VAL A 117 -16.65 -1.81 -6.27
N ARG A 118 -17.96 -1.70 -5.98
CA ARG A 118 -18.99 -1.57 -7.02
C ARG A 118 -18.86 -0.26 -7.82
N GLU A 119 -18.44 0.82 -7.15
CA GLU A 119 -18.17 2.12 -7.77
C GLU A 119 -16.83 2.17 -8.54
N GLY A 120 -16.05 1.09 -8.53
CA GLY A 120 -14.75 1.01 -9.21
C GLY A 120 -13.63 1.81 -8.53
N ARG A 121 -13.83 2.25 -7.27
CA ARG A 121 -12.85 3.04 -6.49
C ARG A 121 -11.96 2.18 -5.58
N LEU A 122 -12.42 1.02 -5.13
CA LEU A 122 -11.62 0.08 -4.35
C LEU A 122 -11.26 -1.13 -5.20
N LEU A 123 -9.97 -1.35 -5.38
CA LEU A 123 -9.41 -2.56 -5.94
C LEU A 123 -8.90 -3.47 -4.82
N LEU A 124 -9.32 -4.72 -4.83
CA LEU A 124 -8.78 -5.76 -3.97
C LEU A 124 -7.76 -6.55 -4.76
N ILE A 125 -6.57 -6.73 -4.22
CA ILE A 125 -5.53 -7.61 -4.81
C ILE A 125 -5.01 -8.59 -3.77
N SER A 126 -4.44 -9.70 -4.25
CA SER A 126 -3.73 -10.67 -3.43
C SER A 126 -2.65 -11.36 -4.26
N PRO A 127 -1.43 -11.56 -3.73
CA PRO A 127 -0.44 -12.46 -4.33
C PRO A 127 -0.75 -13.95 -4.05
N PHE A 128 -1.77 -14.25 -3.23
CA PHE A 128 -2.10 -15.59 -2.77
C PHE A 128 -3.29 -16.16 -3.50
N ASP A 129 -3.18 -17.45 -3.81
CA ASP A 129 -4.25 -18.26 -4.38
C ASP A 129 -5.50 -18.34 -3.48
N ASP A 130 -6.63 -18.63 -4.10
CA ASP A 130 -7.94 -18.76 -3.44
C ASP A 130 -8.00 -19.88 -2.41
N THR A 131 -7.08 -20.86 -2.46
CA THR A 131 -6.96 -21.94 -1.46
C THR A 131 -6.39 -21.45 -0.13
N VAL A 132 -5.69 -20.32 -0.13
CA VAL A 132 -5.13 -19.70 1.07
C VAL A 132 -6.24 -19.00 1.86
N ARG A 133 -6.85 -19.74 2.79
CA ARG A 133 -8.05 -19.29 3.55
C ARG A 133 -7.71 -18.47 4.79
N ARG A 134 -6.54 -18.68 5.38
CA ARG A 134 -6.12 -18.03 6.64
C ARG A 134 -4.88 -17.20 6.41
N THR A 135 -4.79 -16.07 7.09
CA THR A 135 -3.60 -15.23 7.11
C THR A 135 -2.62 -15.74 8.15
N THR A 136 -1.40 -16.01 7.74
CA THR A 136 -0.25 -16.27 8.63
C THR A 136 0.63 -15.03 8.75
N ALA A 137 1.55 -15.06 9.71
CA ALA A 137 2.52 -13.98 9.87
C ALA A 137 3.47 -13.86 8.67
N ALA A 138 3.86 -14.99 8.06
CA ALA A 138 4.70 -15.00 6.85
C ALA A 138 3.98 -14.35 5.67
N GLN A 139 2.72 -14.72 5.43
CA GLN A 139 1.91 -14.11 4.38
C GLN A 139 1.67 -12.61 4.59
N ALA A 140 1.55 -12.16 5.85
CA ALA A 140 1.43 -10.74 6.14
C ALA A 140 2.72 -9.97 5.80
N VAL A 141 3.90 -10.57 6.03
CA VAL A 141 5.21 -10.01 5.63
C VAL A 141 5.32 -9.93 4.11
N GLU A 142 5.03 -11.03 3.41
CA GLU A 142 5.06 -11.10 1.95
C GLU A 142 4.11 -10.06 1.31
N ARG A 143 2.86 -9.97 1.81
CA ARG A 143 1.92 -8.94 1.39
C ARG A 143 2.47 -7.53 1.59
N ASN A 144 3.10 -7.24 2.74
CA ASN A 144 3.69 -5.94 3.01
C ASN A 144 4.86 -5.65 2.06
N GLN A 145 5.62 -6.67 1.67
CA GLN A 145 6.65 -6.55 0.64
C GLN A 145 6.03 -6.16 -0.72
N VAL A 146 4.95 -6.80 -1.13
CA VAL A 146 4.22 -6.44 -2.36
C VAL A 146 3.74 -4.99 -2.28
N VAL A 147 3.12 -4.56 -1.16
CA VAL A 147 2.69 -3.17 -0.95
C VAL A 147 3.86 -2.20 -1.09
N ALA A 148 4.99 -2.48 -0.41
CA ALA A 148 6.18 -1.64 -0.50
C ALA A 148 6.71 -1.56 -1.93
N MET A 149 6.85 -2.69 -2.62
CA MET A 149 7.42 -2.74 -3.96
C MET A 149 6.55 -2.10 -5.04
N MET A 150 5.23 -2.12 -4.88
CA MET A 150 4.30 -1.42 -5.77
C MET A 150 4.27 0.10 -5.55
N SER A 151 4.79 0.59 -4.45
CA SER A 151 4.65 1.98 -4.04
C SER A 151 5.80 2.85 -4.56
N LYS A 152 5.49 4.04 -5.07
CA LYS A 152 6.48 5.09 -5.37
C LYS A 152 7.01 5.71 -4.07
N VAL A 153 6.11 5.94 -3.13
CA VAL A 153 6.40 6.44 -1.78
C VAL A 153 5.83 5.44 -0.77
N LEU A 154 6.61 5.06 0.23
CA LEU A 154 6.15 4.18 1.30
C LEU A 154 6.02 4.99 2.60
N LEU A 155 4.79 5.17 3.08
CA LEU A 155 4.52 5.74 4.40
C LEU A 155 4.57 4.63 5.45
N VAL A 156 5.47 4.81 6.41
CA VAL A 156 5.63 3.95 7.58
C VAL A 156 5.36 4.80 8.83
N PRO A 157 4.13 4.84 9.32
CA PRO A 157 3.80 5.59 10.54
C PRO A 157 4.67 5.18 11.72
N PHE A 158 4.84 3.87 11.91
CA PHE A 158 5.68 3.31 12.96
C PHE A 158 6.15 1.91 12.60
N ALA A 159 7.39 1.60 12.94
CA ALA A 159 7.92 0.24 12.91
C ALA A 159 8.76 -0.02 14.17
N SER A 160 8.36 -1.04 14.96
CA SER A 160 9.17 -1.47 16.10
C SER A 160 10.51 -2.00 15.61
N PRO A 161 11.64 -1.60 16.23
CA PRO A 161 12.93 -2.20 15.95
C PRO A 161 12.86 -3.74 16.03
N GLU A 162 13.59 -4.44 15.17
CA GLU A 162 13.61 -5.91 15.07
C GLU A 162 12.26 -6.57 14.73
N GLY A 163 11.20 -5.77 14.53
CA GLY A 163 9.88 -6.25 14.12
C GLY A 163 9.83 -6.63 12.65
N LYS A 164 8.79 -7.40 12.26
CA LYS A 164 8.57 -7.81 10.86
C LYS A 164 8.39 -6.63 9.89
N THR A 165 7.77 -5.55 10.37
CA THR A 165 7.63 -4.31 9.59
C THR A 165 8.98 -3.66 9.38
N TRP A 166 9.85 -3.67 10.41
CA TRP A 166 11.20 -3.11 10.34
C TRP A 166 12.02 -3.73 9.20
N ALA A 167 12.04 -5.05 9.08
CA ALA A 167 12.78 -5.75 8.02
C ALA A 167 12.33 -5.30 6.61
N ASN A 168 11.01 -5.15 6.39
CA ASN A 168 10.49 -4.65 5.12
C ASN A 168 10.90 -3.19 4.86
N VAL A 169 10.93 -2.35 5.89
CA VAL A 169 11.33 -0.94 5.81
C VAL A 169 12.81 -0.82 5.48
N SER A 170 13.68 -1.54 6.19
CA SER A 170 15.13 -1.55 5.95
C SER A 170 15.43 -1.97 4.51
N ALA A 171 14.83 -3.05 4.04
CA ALA A 171 15.01 -3.52 2.68
C ALA A 171 14.50 -2.49 1.62
N ALA A 172 13.47 -1.72 1.92
CA ALA A 172 12.99 -0.67 1.03
C ALA A 172 13.97 0.52 0.99
N VAL A 173 14.52 0.93 2.14
CA VAL A 173 15.54 1.99 2.24
C VAL A 173 16.82 1.58 1.50
N GLU A 174 17.31 0.36 1.72
CA GLU A 174 18.51 -0.20 1.06
C GLU A 174 18.39 -0.20 -0.47
N ARG A 175 17.19 -0.40 -0.99
CA ARG A 175 16.92 -0.31 -2.44
C ARG A 175 16.77 1.12 -2.96
N GLY A 176 16.97 2.14 -2.12
CA GLY A 176 16.81 3.55 -2.50
C GLY A 176 15.36 3.99 -2.69
N GLN A 177 14.37 3.22 -2.19
CA GLN A 177 12.97 3.63 -2.24
C GLN A 177 12.75 4.83 -1.30
N LEU A 178 11.89 5.76 -1.71
CA LEU A 178 11.46 6.85 -0.84
C LEU A 178 10.54 6.30 0.25
N VAL A 179 11.08 6.14 1.46
CA VAL A 179 10.34 5.73 2.65
C VAL A 179 10.19 6.93 3.56
N CYS A 180 8.96 7.17 4.02
CA CYS A 180 8.59 8.33 4.82
C CYS A 180 8.01 7.90 6.17
N THR A 181 8.22 8.75 7.18
CA THR A 181 7.58 8.67 8.49
C THR A 181 7.25 10.07 9.00
N PHE A 182 6.72 10.17 10.22
CA PHE A 182 6.46 11.46 10.86
C PHE A 182 7.67 11.91 11.70
N ALA A 183 7.89 13.21 11.78
CA ALA A 183 8.80 13.82 12.76
C ALA A 183 8.20 13.64 14.16
N ASP A 184 8.57 12.55 14.82
CA ASP A 184 8.12 12.16 16.14
C ASP A 184 9.26 11.47 16.88
N SER A 185 9.35 11.65 18.21
CA SER A 185 10.37 10.98 19.04
C SER A 185 10.27 9.46 18.97
N GLU A 186 9.05 8.93 18.83
CA GLU A 186 8.79 7.50 18.64
C GLU A 186 9.40 6.93 17.35
N ASN A 187 9.66 7.78 16.37
CA ASN A 187 10.23 7.42 15.07
C ASN A 187 11.74 7.72 14.95
N ALA A 188 12.40 8.14 16.05
CA ALA A 188 13.82 8.49 16.02
C ALA A 188 14.69 7.37 15.41
N THR A 189 14.42 6.11 15.76
CA THR A 189 15.14 4.95 15.24
C THR A 189 14.89 4.74 13.72
N LEU A 190 13.65 4.93 13.25
CA LEU A 190 13.33 4.89 11.82
C LEU A 190 14.08 5.98 11.05
N ILE A 191 14.11 7.20 11.57
CA ILE A 191 14.80 8.33 10.96
C ILE A 191 16.31 8.09 10.90
N ALA A 192 16.90 7.56 12.00
CA ALA A 192 18.30 7.17 12.03
C ALA A 192 18.63 6.06 11.01
N ALA A 193 17.69 5.19 10.68
CA ALA A 193 17.82 4.15 9.66
C ALA A 193 17.60 4.67 8.21
N GLY A 194 17.47 5.99 8.00
CA GLY A 194 17.37 6.61 6.69
C GLY A 194 15.94 6.87 6.19
N VAL A 195 14.93 6.56 7.00
CA VAL A 195 13.53 6.93 6.68
C VAL A 195 13.36 8.43 6.80
N LYS A 196 12.73 9.07 5.82
CA LYS A 196 12.62 10.53 5.74
C LYS A 196 11.40 11.04 6.53
N PRO A 197 11.57 11.94 7.51
CA PRO A 197 10.42 12.62 8.12
C PRO A 197 9.77 13.54 7.08
N MET A 198 8.46 13.37 6.83
CA MET A 198 7.72 14.14 5.82
C MET A 198 6.31 14.46 6.32
N VAL A 199 5.78 15.59 5.85
CA VAL A 199 4.36 15.95 6.01
C VAL A 199 3.54 15.43 4.83
N ALA A 200 2.23 15.28 5.02
CA ALA A 200 1.34 14.66 4.05
C ALA A 200 1.33 15.36 2.68
N GLU A 201 1.45 16.69 2.65
CA GLU A 201 1.49 17.48 1.41
C GLU A 201 2.68 17.13 0.53
N TYR A 202 3.86 16.91 1.14
CA TYR A 202 5.05 16.47 0.40
C TYR A 202 4.89 15.02 -0.09
N MET A 203 4.30 14.13 0.71
CA MET A 203 4.01 12.76 0.30
C MET A 203 3.06 12.74 -0.89
N ALA A 204 1.98 13.53 -0.85
CA ALA A 204 1.02 13.65 -1.93
C ALA A 204 1.64 14.19 -3.23
N ARG A 205 2.57 15.15 -3.13
CA ARG A 205 3.31 15.67 -4.29
C ARG A 205 4.27 14.63 -4.86
N ALA A 206 5.00 13.92 -3.99
CA ALA A 206 5.96 12.90 -4.41
C ALA A 206 5.30 11.71 -5.12
N VAL A 207 4.03 11.42 -4.81
CA VAL A 207 3.25 10.36 -5.46
C VAL A 207 2.70 10.78 -6.82
N LYS A 208 2.51 12.08 -7.10
CA LYS A 208 2.01 12.51 -8.42
C LYS A 208 2.95 12.01 -9.50
N CYS A 209 2.39 11.34 -10.50
CA CYS A 209 3.12 10.96 -11.70
C CYS A 209 3.40 12.25 -12.50
N ASP A 210 4.65 12.48 -12.87
CA ASP A 210 4.96 13.46 -13.92
C ASP A 210 4.36 12.95 -15.24
N ASN A 211 3.21 13.48 -15.62
CA ASN A 211 2.54 13.17 -16.89
C ASN A 211 3.35 13.59 -18.15
N ARG A 212 4.62 13.98 -17.97
CA ARG A 212 5.50 14.42 -19.09
C ARG A 212 6.13 13.26 -19.88
N ALA A 213 6.01 12.00 -19.41
CA ALA A 213 6.70 10.86 -20.04
C ALA A 213 5.84 10.05 -21.02
N THR A 214 4.57 10.40 -21.28
CA THR A 214 3.64 9.63 -22.13
C THR A 214 3.11 10.37 -23.35
N GLN A 215 3.79 11.42 -23.83
CA GLN A 215 3.53 11.89 -25.20
C GLN A 215 4.48 11.19 -26.16
N PRO A 216 3.98 10.39 -27.14
CA PRO A 216 4.81 9.89 -28.23
C PRO A 216 5.35 11.12 -28.99
N LYS A 217 6.67 11.18 -29.19
CA LYS A 217 7.28 12.15 -30.10
C LYS A 217 6.64 11.91 -31.48
N GLN A 218 5.92 12.90 -31.96
CA GLN A 218 5.48 13.01 -33.35
C GLN A 218 6.70 13.25 -34.26
#